data_9689981b9ed4a173b0e66261501c11a8
#
_entry.id   9689981b9ed4a173b0e66261501c11a8
#
_cell.length_a   1.000
_cell.length_b   1.000
_cell.length_c   1.000
_cell.angle_alpha   90.00
_cell.angle_beta   90.00
_cell.angle_gamma   90.00
#
_symmetry.space_group_name_H-M   'P 1'
#
loop_
_entity.id
_entity.type
_entity.pdbx_description
1 polymer ?
#
loop_
_entity_poly.entity_id
_entity_poly.type
_entity_poly.pdbx_seq_one_letter_code
_entity_poly.pdbx_strand_id
1 'polypeptide(L)'
;MSNQIFIQTTNLHFFYKLNKALKNLKIQFKVLNFKDINHFPPNSILLTTAKEAKKLNIKASDNVKIVKYHENDDFNKYLFNTLKIYRCGSNNHSKLLFSIDPGKTVGLIVFLDGHFFYSKTFYSNEKLISNISECIENVGDDNENSIQIIFKFGRGVLSLTLKLIKKIYDIFQEKQKENIRIFLINESKSSKIKLHQVFKTLSKHEASALILALRKGIEVNQETYEKFFKLKKSDREIQAKMEEELAEISFMTQHRDILIKLTMELINGTISIYKAYKVINRNTTNSHIFIES
;
A
#
# COMPACT_ATOMS: atom_id res chain seq x y z
N MET A 1 12.76 8.49 -11.38
CA MET A 1 11.83 9.27 -12.27
C MET A 1 10.48 8.60 -12.16
N SER A 2 9.39 9.37 -12.00
CA SER A 2 8.04 8.82 -11.90
C SER A 2 7.53 8.38 -13.28
N ASN A 3 6.93 7.21 -13.35
CA ASN A 3 6.26 6.74 -14.57
C ASN A 3 5.12 7.70 -14.95
N GLN A 4 4.91 7.94 -16.23
CA GLN A 4 3.80 8.76 -16.74
C GLN A 4 2.80 7.87 -17.49
N ILE A 5 1.51 8.02 -17.17
CA ILE A 5 0.44 7.29 -17.85
C ILE A 5 -0.13 8.11 -18.98
N PHE A 6 -0.22 7.49 -20.14
CA PHE A 6 -0.89 7.99 -21.32
C PHE A 6 -2.02 7.05 -21.72
N ILE A 7 -3.16 7.60 -22.11
CA ILE A 7 -4.29 6.82 -22.62
C ILE A 7 -4.49 7.19 -24.08
N GLN A 8 -4.58 6.18 -24.91
CA GLN A 8 -4.96 6.35 -26.30
C GLN A 8 -5.94 5.25 -26.70
N THR A 9 -7.16 5.65 -26.93
CA THR A 9 -8.24 4.74 -27.35
C THR A 9 -9.41 5.51 -27.95
N THR A 10 -10.06 4.92 -28.95
CA THR A 10 -11.35 5.34 -29.50
C THR A 10 -12.51 4.54 -28.87
N ASN A 11 -12.19 3.49 -28.10
CA ASN A 11 -13.20 2.72 -27.37
C ASN A 11 -13.70 3.51 -26.16
N LEU A 12 -14.86 4.16 -26.30
CA LEU A 12 -15.46 5.01 -25.27
C LEU A 12 -15.78 4.24 -23.99
N HIS A 13 -16.20 2.97 -24.07
CA HIS A 13 -16.52 2.16 -22.91
C HIS A 13 -15.27 1.85 -22.08
N PHE A 14 -14.19 1.44 -22.72
CA PHE A 14 -12.89 1.22 -22.08
C PHE A 14 -12.36 2.55 -21.49
N PHE A 15 -12.41 3.64 -22.25
CA PHE A 15 -11.97 4.94 -21.75
C PHE A 15 -12.74 5.38 -20.50
N TYR A 16 -14.06 5.24 -20.48
CA TYR A 16 -14.90 5.61 -19.34
C TYR A 16 -14.52 4.82 -18.09
N LYS A 17 -14.42 3.48 -18.21
CA LYS A 17 -13.98 2.61 -17.09
C LYS A 17 -12.60 3.02 -16.57
N LEU A 18 -11.65 3.22 -17.47
CA LEU A 18 -10.27 3.54 -17.13
C LEU A 18 -10.14 4.92 -16.47
N ASN A 19 -10.79 5.94 -17.04
CA ASN A 19 -10.85 7.30 -16.47
C ASN A 19 -11.42 7.29 -15.05
N LYS A 20 -12.52 6.58 -14.82
CA LYS A 20 -13.14 6.45 -13.50
C LYS A 20 -12.18 5.74 -12.51
N ALA A 21 -11.56 4.64 -12.93
CA ALA A 21 -10.64 3.88 -12.10
C ALA A 21 -9.38 4.68 -11.72
N LEU A 22 -8.71 5.31 -12.67
CA LEU A 22 -7.50 6.10 -12.44
C LEU A 22 -7.79 7.33 -11.57
N LYS A 23 -8.93 8.01 -11.76
CA LYS A 23 -9.36 9.11 -10.89
C LYS A 23 -9.61 8.65 -9.45
N ASN A 24 -10.27 7.50 -9.27
CA ASN A 24 -10.49 6.92 -7.93
C ASN A 24 -9.18 6.55 -7.24
N LEU A 25 -8.18 6.10 -8.01
CA LEU A 25 -6.83 5.81 -7.52
C LEU A 25 -5.95 7.06 -7.40
N LYS A 26 -6.47 8.23 -7.77
CA LYS A 26 -5.77 9.53 -7.73
C LYS A 26 -4.49 9.53 -8.57
N ILE A 27 -4.51 8.79 -9.68
CA ILE A 27 -3.41 8.70 -10.64
C ILE A 27 -3.63 9.70 -11.76
N GLN A 28 -2.62 10.53 -12.00
CA GLN A 28 -2.63 11.48 -13.12
C GLN A 28 -2.30 10.77 -14.42
N PHE A 29 -3.00 11.14 -15.50
CA PHE A 29 -2.78 10.63 -16.84
C PHE A 29 -3.01 11.70 -17.88
N LYS A 30 -2.48 11.48 -19.07
CA LYS A 30 -2.72 12.33 -20.27
C LYS A 30 -3.43 11.52 -21.34
N VAL A 31 -4.38 12.14 -22.04
CA VAL A 31 -5.03 11.53 -23.20
C VAL A 31 -4.30 12.00 -24.45
N LEU A 32 -3.89 11.05 -25.29
CA LEU A 32 -3.19 11.33 -26.53
C LEU A 32 -4.11 11.22 -27.73
N ASN A 33 -3.95 12.14 -28.69
CA ASN A 33 -4.53 12.01 -30.01
C ASN A 33 -3.67 11.09 -30.88
N PHE A 34 -4.27 10.43 -31.91
CA PHE A 34 -3.56 9.50 -32.78
C PHE A 34 -2.37 10.13 -33.54
N LYS A 35 -2.28 11.45 -33.63
CA LYS A 35 -1.20 12.20 -34.29
C LYS A 35 0.07 12.36 -33.40
N ASP A 36 -0.05 12.20 -32.10
CA ASP A 36 1.01 12.55 -31.13
C ASP A 36 1.90 11.36 -30.72
N ILE A 37 1.84 10.24 -31.47
CA ILE A 37 2.38 8.94 -31.05
C ILE A 37 3.91 8.84 -31.12
N ASN A 38 4.58 9.78 -31.75
CA ASN A 38 5.98 9.61 -32.10
C ASN A 38 6.99 10.03 -31.04
N HIS A 39 6.55 10.67 -29.94
CA HIS A 39 7.46 11.20 -28.93
C HIS A 39 6.92 10.98 -27.52
N PHE A 40 7.27 9.83 -26.92
CA PHE A 40 6.99 9.57 -25.52
C PHE A 40 8.19 9.96 -24.64
N PRO A 41 7.94 10.62 -23.50
CA PRO A 41 8.96 10.81 -22.50
C PRO A 41 9.49 9.46 -21.99
N PRO A 42 10.72 9.39 -21.44
CA PRO A 42 11.22 8.20 -20.77
C PRO A 42 10.26 7.73 -19.66
N ASN A 43 10.16 6.41 -19.47
CA ASN A 43 9.26 5.77 -18.48
C ASN A 43 7.76 6.03 -18.72
N SER A 44 7.35 6.17 -19.98
CA SER A 44 5.95 6.27 -20.36
C SER A 44 5.26 4.90 -20.33
N ILE A 45 4.01 4.89 -19.88
CA ILE A 45 3.11 3.73 -19.92
C ILE A 45 1.91 4.12 -20.80
N LEU A 46 1.73 3.43 -21.90
CA LEU A 46 0.62 3.62 -22.82
C LEU A 46 -0.48 2.60 -22.57
N LEU A 47 -1.68 3.06 -22.22
CA LEU A 47 -2.87 2.27 -22.04
C LEU A 47 -3.75 2.35 -23.27
N THR A 48 -4.00 1.21 -23.91
CA THR A 48 -4.78 1.13 -25.15
C THR A 48 -5.44 -0.24 -25.29
N THR A 49 -6.37 -0.40 -26.24
CA THR A 49 -6.92 -1.73 -26.54
C THR A 49 -5.96 -2.54 -27.42
N ALA A 50 -6.08 -3.86 -27.35
CA ALA A 50 -5.24 -4.77 -28.17
C ALA A 50 -5.47 -4.56 -29.68
N LYS A 51 -6.72 -4.20 -30.08
CA LYS A 51 -7.06 -3.91 -31.47
C LYS A 51 -6.38 -2.63 -31.95
N GLU A 52 -6.33 -1.61 -31.12
CA GLU A 52 -5.70 -0.32 -31.44
C GLU A 52 -4.18 -0.42 -31.42
N ALA A 53 -3.61 -1.16 -30.46
CA ALA A 53 -2.18 -1.39 -30.39
C ALA A 53 -1.60 -2.03 -31.68
N LYS A 54 -2.37 -2.94 -32.32
CA LYS A 54 -1.96 -3.54 -33.60
C LYS A 54 -1.93 -2.53 -34.77
N LYS A 55 -2.84 -1.55 -34.74
CA LYS A 55 -2.95 -0.51 -35.78
C LYS A 55 -1.88 0.57 -35.64
N LEU A 56 -1.40 0.81 -34.43
CA LEU A 56 -0.49 1.90 -34.12
C LEU A 56 0.95 1.66 -34.58
N ASN A 57 1.28 0.43 -35.01
CA ASN A 57 2.66 0.08 -35.46
C ASN A 57 3.75 0.60 -34.50
N ILE A 58 3.40 0.79 -33.21
CA ILE A 58 4.33 1.24 -32.17
C ILE A 58 5.32 0.09 -31.98
N LYS A 59 6.48 0.25 -32.56
CA LYS A 59 7.63 -0.55 -32.16
C LYS A 59 7.84 -0.24 -30.69
N ALA A 60 7.90 -1.26 -29.85
CA ALA A 60 8.27 -1.09 -28.45
C ALA A 60 9.68 -0.48 -28.43
N SER A 61 9.76 0.85 -28.53
CA SER A 61 10.99 1.55 -28.19
C SER A 61 11.21 1.30 -26.70
N ASP A 62 12.45 1.13 -26.26
CA ASP A 62 12.83 0.82 -24.89
C ASP A 62 12.28 1.82 -23.85
N ASN A 63 11.64 2.88 -24.29
CA ASN A 63 11.15 3.98 -23.48
C ASN A 63 9.65 3.95 -23.16
N VAL A 64 8.85 3.07 -23.79
CA VAL A 64 7.38 3.03 -23.61
C VAL A 64 6.90 1.61 -23.34
N LYS A 65 6.24 1.41 -22.21
CA LYS A 65 5.56 0.16 -21.88
C LYS A 65 4.11 0.23 -22.35
N ILE A 66 3.70 -0.68 -23.23
CA ILE A 66 2.33 -0.73 -23.76
C ILE A 66 1.53 -1.76 -22.96
N VAL A 67 0.48 -1.34 -22.28
CA VAL A 67 -0.46 -2.21 -21.57
C VAL A 67 -1.74 -2.31 -22.39
N LYS A 68 -1.98 -3.51 -22.95
CA LYS A 68 -3.07 -3.78 -23.88
C LYS A 68 -4.26 -4.36 -23.14
N TYR A 69 -5.44 -3.79 -23.36
CA TYR A 69 -6.71 -4.32 -22.88
C TYR A 69 -7.40 -5.14 -23.97
N HIS A 70 -7.79 -6.38 -23.64
CA HIS A 70 -8.62 -7.21 -24.51
C HIS A 70 -10.08 -7.10 -24.05
N GLU A 71 -11.03 -7.07 -24.98
CA GLU A 71 -12.46 -6.87 -24.67
C GLU A 71 -13.05 -7.95 -23.75
N ASN A 72 -12.46 -9.16 -23.76
CA ASN A 72 -12.88 -10.28 -22.91
C ASN A 72 -12.11 -10.38 -21.59
N ASP A 73 -11.12 -9.49 -21.35
CA ASP A 73 -10.34 -9.52 -20.11
C ASP A 73 -11.18 -8.96 -18.96
N ASP A 74 -10.96 -9.48 -17.76
CA ASP A 74 -11.43 -8.85 -16.55
C ASP A 74 -10.78 -7.48 -16.38
N PHE A 75 -11.60 -6.44 -16.31
CA PHE A 75 -11.11 -5.06 -16.20
C PHE A 75 -10.36 -4.80 -14.89
N ASN A 76 -10.74 -5.46 -13.78
CA ASN A 76 -10.04 -5.29 -12.51
C ASN A 76 -8.64 -5.92 -12.59
N LYS A 77 -8.53 -7.12 -13.17
CA LYS A 77 -7.24 -7.78 -13.41
C LYS A 77 -6.33 -6.91 -14.29
N TYR A 78 -6.87 -6.34 -15.38
CA TYR A 78 -6.16 -5.38 -16.22
C TYR A 78 -5.67 -4.15 -15.42
N LEU A 79 -6.54 -3.59 -14.57
CA LEU A 79 -6.22 -2.43 -13.75
C LEU A 79 -5.12 -2.75 -12.73
N PHE A 80 -5.20 -3.90 -12.05
CA PHE A 80 -4.15 -4.35 -11.13
C PHE A 80 -2.81 -4.53 -11.83
N ASN A 81 -2.80 -5.13 -13.01
CA ASN A 81 -1.58 -5.27 -13.82
C ASN A 81 -1.01 -3.91 -14.23
N THR A 82 -1.86 -2.98 -14.65
CA THR A 82 -1.46 -1.59 -14.93
C THR A 82 -0.81 -0.93 -13.70
N LEU A 83 -1.38 -1.14 -12.51
CA LEU A 83 -0.82 -0.61 -11.25
C LEU A 83 0.53 -1.25 -10.90
N LYS A 84 0.68 -2.58 -11.07
CA LYS A 84 1.96 -3.27 -10.87
C LYS A 84 3.05 -2.64 -11.72
N ILE A 85 2.80 -2.47 -13.02
CA ILE A 85 3.74 -1.85 -13.95
C ILE A 85 4.02 -0.39 -13.56
N TYR A 86 2.99 0.37 -13.22
CA TYR A 86 3.12 1.80 -12.87
C TYR A 86 3.91 2.03 -11.59
N ARG A 87 3.67 1.24 -10.53
CA ARG A 87 4.24 1.44 -9.20
C ARG A 87 5.56 0.69 -8.99
N CYS A 88 5.68 -0.52 -9.52
CA CYS A 88 6.79 -1.42 -9.23
C CYS A 88 7.70 -1.67 -10.44
N GLY A 89 7.21 -1.46 -11.64
CA GLY A 89 7.97 -1.65 -12.88
C GLY A 89 8.22 -3.11 -13.29
N SER A 90 7.81 -4.09 -12.46
CA SER A 90 7.98 -5.53 -12.68
C SER A 90 6.66 -6.29 -12.49
N ASN A 91 6.63 -7.55 -12.90
CA ASN A 91 5.49 -8.45 -12.69
C ASN A 91 5.75 -9.46 -11.56
N ASN A 92 7.02 -9.74 -11.22
CA ASN A 92 7.37 -10.65 -10.14
C ASN A 92 7.43 -9.91 -8.81
N HIS A 93 6.61 -10.32 -7.88
CA HIS A 93 6.46 -9.70 -6.57
C HIS A 93 6.66 -10.72 -5.46
N SER A 94 7.30 -10.30 -4.38
CA SER A 94 7.67 -11.16 -3.26
C SER A 94 6.94 -10.82 -1.96
N LYS A 95 6.45 -9.57 -1.84
CA LYS A 95 5.93 -9.08 -0.57
C LYS A 95 4.76 -8.13 -0.74
N LEU A 96 3.67 -8.40 -0.02
CA LEU A 96 2.48 -7.58 0.03
C LEU A 96 2.23 -7.14 1.47
N LEU A 97 2.15 -5.82 1.72
CA LEU A 97 1.89 -5.27 3.05
C LEU A 97 0.57 -4.49 3.03
N PHE A 98 -0.34 -4.89 3.91
CA PHE A 98 -1.58 -4.20 4.21
C PHE A 98 -1.47 -3.50 5.55
N SER A 99 -1.64 -2.18 5.58
CA SER A 99 -1.74 -1.41 6.82
C SER A 99 -3.16 -0.90 7.00
N ILE A 100 -3.76 -1.20 8.14
CA ILE A 100 -5.18 -1.04 8.40
C ILE A 100 -5.36 -0.22 9.67
N ASP A 101 -6.14 0.87 9.57
CA ASP A 101 -6.63 1.69 10.68
C ASP A 101 -8.08 1.29 10.99
N PRO A 102 -8.32 0.38 11.98
CA PRO A 102 -9.65 -0.16 12.25
C PRO A 102 -10.53 0.87 12.96
N GLY A 103 -11.77 1.03 12.49
CA GLY A 103 -12.76 1.92 13.08
C GLY A 103 -14.14 1.71 12.48
N LYS A 104 -15.10 2.59 12.76
CA LYS A 104 -16.38 2.64 12.03
C LYS A 104 -16.14 2.86 10.52
N THR A 105 -15.13 3.62 10.21
CA THR A 105 -14.57 3.80 8.88
C THR A 105 -13.16 3.26 8.92
N VAL A 106 -12.82 2.36 8.01
CA VAL A 106 -11.53 1.68 7.98
C VAL A 106 -10.64 2.29 6.91
N GLY A 107 -9.44 2.73 7.29
CA GLY A 107 -8.40 3.14 6.36
C GLY A 107 -7.52 1.97 5.97
N LEU A 108 -7.23 1.84 4.69
CA LEU A 108 -6.31 0.85 4.14
C LEU A 108 -5.22 1.54 3.32
N ILE A 109 -3.98 1.13 3.55
CA ILE A 109 -2.83 1.40 2.69
C ILE A 109 -2.22 0.06 2.28
N VAL A 110 -1.88 -0.07 1.01
CA VAL A 110 -1.23 -1.25 0.46
C VAL A 110 0.13 -0.89 -0.12
N PHE A 111 1.14 -1.70 0.21
CA PHE A 111 2.47 -1.65 -0.40
C PHE A 111 2.77 -2.99 -1.08
N LEU A 112 3.37 -2.91 -2.26
CA LEU A 112 3.85 -4.05 -3.03
C LEU A 112 5.37 -3.93 -3.17
N ASP A 113 6.13 -4.92 -2.69
CA ASP A 113 7.60 -4.90 -2.58
C ASP A 113 8.18 -3.63 -1.94
N GLY A 114 7.40 -3.07 -1.01
CA GLY A 114 7.75 -1.84 -0.30
C GLY A 114 7.41 -0.55 -1.04
N HIS A 115 6.87 -0.59 -2.24
CA HIS A 115 6.37 0.57 -2.98
C HIS A 115 4.90 0.82 -2.68
N PHE A 116 4.52 2.07 -2.51
CA PHE A 116 3.12 2.45 -2.31
C PHE A 116 2.29 1.99 -3.51
N PHE A 117 1.30 1.14 -3.26
CA PHE A 117 0.50 0.55 -4.31
C PHE A 117 -0.82 1.32 -4.49
N TYR A 118 -1.66 1.35 -3.45
CA TYR A 118 -2.84 2.21 -3.38
C TYR A 118 -3.30 2.45 -1.94
N SER A 119 -4.25 3.39 -1.78
CA SER A 119 -4.98 3.62 -0.54
C SER A 119 -6.49 3.60 -0.78
N LYS A 120 -7.25 3.20 0.24
CA LYS A 120 -8.71 3.18 0.14
C LYS A 120 -9.36 3.27 1.52
N THR A 121 -10.54 3.89 1.56
CA THR A 121 -11.39 3.97 2.74
C THR A 121 -12.59 3.05 2.58
N PHE A 122 -12.92 2.28 3.62
CA PHE A 122 -14.04 1.36 3.64
C PHE A 122 -15.01 1.68 4.77
N TYR A 123 -16.30 1.49 4.50
CA TYR A 123 -17.40 1.67 5.46
C TYR A 123 -18.00 0.33 5.91
N SER A 124 -17.44 -0.79 5.45
CA SER A 124 -17.83 -2.13 5.85
C SER A 124 -16.62 -3.07 5.81
N ASN A 125 -16.55 -3.98 6.79
CA ASN A 125 -15.47 -4.96 6.90
C ASN A 125 -15.53 -6.00 5.75
N GLU A 126 -16.73 -6.31 5.26
CA GLU A 126 -16.92 -7.25 4.14
C GLU A 126 -16.25 -6.71 2.87
N LYS A 127 -16.47 -5.41 2.56
CA LYS A 127 -15.83 -4.75 1.41
C LYS A 127 -14.32 -4.63 1.56
N LEU A 128 -13.82 -4.40 2.79
CA LEU A 128 -12.39 -4.41 3.07
C LEU A 128 -11.79 -5.79 2.78
N ILE A 129 -12.38 -6.85 3.34
CA ILE A 129 -11.89 -8.22 3.17
C ILE A 129 -11.96 -8.64 1.70
N SER A 130 -13.07 -8.37 1.00
CA SER A 130 -13.18 -8.64 -0.44
C SER A 130 -12.08 -7.95 -1.24
N ASN A 131 -11.77 -6.70 -0.91
CA ASN A 131 -10.68 -5.97 -1.59
C ASN A 131 -9.28 -6.54 -1.28
N ILE A 132 -9.05 -7.00 -0.06
CA ILE A 132 -7.81 -7.67 0.33
C ILE A 132 -7.66 -8.99 -0.43
N SER A 133 -8.72 -9.83 -0.49
CA SER A 133 -8.72 -11.09 -1.24
C SER A 133 -8.45 -10.86 -2.73
N GLU A 134 -9.18 -9.93 -3.35
CA GLU A 134 -8.97 -9.54 -4.75
C GLU A 134 -7.53 -9.07 -5.02
N CYS A 135 -6.95 -8.29 -4.09
CA CYS A 135 -5.57 -7.83 -4.22
C CYS A 135 -4.58 -8.99 -4.16
N ILE A 136 -4.74 -9.92 -3.21
CA ILE A 136 -3.87 -11.08 -3.05
C ILE A 136 -3.95 -11.99 -4.29
N GLU A 137 -5.16 -12.27 -4.77
CA GLU A 137 -5.38 -13.09 -5.97
C GLU A 137 -4.71 -12.47 -7.21
N ASN A 138 -4.97 -11.18 -7.48
CA ASN A 138 -4.42 -10.51 -8.66
C ASN A 138 -2.90 -10.28 -8.61
N VAL A 139 -2.29 -10.26 -7.43
CA VAL A 139 -0.84 -10.16 -7.28
C VAL A 139 -0.20 -11.56 -7.33
N GLY A 140 -0.88 -12.60 -6.84
CA GLY A 140 -0.37 -13.96 -6.73
C GLY A 140 -0.38 -14.76 -8.03
N ASP A 141 -1.32 -14.47 -8.95
CA ASP A 141 -1.53 -15.26 -10.18
C ASP A 141 -0.31 -15.36 -11.12
N ASP A 142 0.61 -14.40 -11.05
CA ASP A 142 1.78 -14.33 -11.93
C ASP A 142 3.04 -14.96 -11.30
N ASN A 143 2.97 -15.48 -10.07
CA ASN A 143 4.14 -15.95 -9.34
C ASN A 143 4.06 -17.45 -9.04
N GLU A 144 5.06 -18.20 -9.50
CA GLU A 144 5.31 -19.59 -9.06
C GLU A 144 5.76 -19.63 -7.58
N ASN A 145 6.24 -18.51 -7.02
CA ASN A 145 6.70 -18.39 -5.66
C ASN A 145 5.62 -17.81 -4.74
N SER A 146 5.49 -18.37 -3.55
CA SER A 146 4.56 -17.89 -2.54
C SER A 146 4.90 -16.45 -2.09
N ILE A 147 3.94 -15.54 -2.19
CA ILE A 147 4.08 -14.15 -1.76
C ILE A 147 4.02 -14.07 -0.23
N GLN A 148 4.95 -13.36 0.39
CA GLN A 148 4.86 -13.01 1.81
C GLN A 148 3.79 -11.92 2.02
N ILE A 149 2.80 -12.20 2.85
CA ILE A 149 1.71 -11.27 3.17
C ILE A 149 1.91 -10.75 4.60
N ILE A 150 1.97 -9.43 4.73
CA ILE A 150 2.14 -8.76 6.02
C ILE A 150 0.91 -7.90 6.28
N PHE A 151 0.28 -8.10 7.44
CA PHE A 151 -0.77 -7.25 7.96
C PHE A 151 -0.27 -6.43 9.14
N LYS A 152 -0.51 -5.13 9.11
CA LYS A 152 -0.33 -4.20 10.22
C LYS A 152 -1.66 -3.64 10.63
N PHE A 153 -2.10 -3.94 11.85
CA PHE A 153 -3.36 -3.46 12.40
C PHE A 153 -3.12 -2.47 13.52
N GLY A 154 -3.79 -1.34 13.45
CA GLY A 154 -3.92 -0.47 14.59
C GLY A 154 -4.67 -1.17 15.73
N ARG A 155 -4.23 -0.95 16.97
CA ARG A 155 -4.83 -1.55 18.17
C ARG A 155 -5.67 -0.57 19.01
N GLY A 156 -6.05 0.60 18.45
CA GLY A 156 -6.84 1.61 19.15
C GLY A 156 -8.27 1.15 19.43
N VAL A 157 -8.88 0.42 18.50
CA VAL A 157 -10.21 -0.19 18.68
C VAL A 157 -10.08 -1.71 18.65
N LEU A 158 -9.63 -2.25 19.76
CA LEU A 158 -9.21 -3.62 19.94
C LEU A 158 -10.22 -4.67 19.47
N SER A 159 -11.49 -4.52 19.85
CA SER A 159 -12.54 -5.48 19.49
C SER A 159 -12.76 -5.58 17.96
N LEU A 160 -12.60 -4.47 17.24
CA LEU A 160 -12.67 -4.47 15.76
C LEU A 160 -11.42 -5.10 15.14
N THR A 161 -10.24 -4.79 15.70
CA THR A 161 -8.98 -5.37 15.27
C THR A 161 -8.99 -6.89 15.37
N LEU A 162 -9.43 -7.44 16.51
CA LEU A 162 -9.54 -8.89 16.71
C LEU A 162 -10.49 -9.55 15.73
N LYS A 163 -11.66 -8.94 15.50
CA LYS A 163 -12.63 -9.46 14.52
C LYS A 163 -12.05 -9.51 13.10
N LEU A 164 -11.28 -8.50 12.71
CA LEU A 164 -10.62 -8.46 11.40
C LEU A 164 -9.51 -9.51 11.29
N ILE A 165 -8.67 -9.64 12.31
CA ILE A 165 -7.60 -10.66 12.37
C ILE A 165 -8.18 -12.06 12.25
N LYS A 166 -9.25 -12.37 13.03
CA LYS A 166 -9.93 -13.64 12.95
C LYS A 166 -10.44 -13.92 11.53
N LYS A 167 -11.16 -12.97 10.92
CA LYS A 167 -11.65 -13.13 9.54
C LYS A 167 -10.51 -13.39 8.54
N ILE A 168 -9.37 -12.74 8.70
CA ILE A 168 -8.21 -12.95 7.82
C ILE A 168 -7.65 -14.36 8.03
N TYR A 169 -7.48 -14.81 9.25
CA TYR A 169 -7.07 -16.19 9.49
C TYR A 169 -8.07 -17.20 8.90
N ASP A 170 -9.37 -17.01 9.13
CA ASP A 170 -10.41 -17.91 8.62
C ASP A 170 -10.39 -18.03 7.07
N ILE A 171 -10.10 -16.95 6.35
CA ILE A 171 -10.10 -16.92 4.88
C ILE A 171 -8.80 -17.47 4.29
N PHE A 172 -7.66 -17.14 4.89
CA PHE A 172 -6.35 -17.45 4.30
C PHE A 172 -5.65 -18.66 4.94
N GLN A 173 -6.27 -19.31 5.95
CA GLN A 173 -5.69 -20.41 6.71
C GLN A 173 -5.30 -21.61 5.85
N GLU A 174 -6.09 -21.94 4.84
CA GLU A 174 -5.87 -23.13 4.03
C GLU A 174 -4.86 -22.93 2.90
N LYS A 175 -4.78 -21.71 2.36
CA LYS A 175 -4.01 -21.42 1.13
C LYS A 175 -2.61 -20.86 1.37
N GLN A 176 -2.36 -20.15 2.49
CA GLN A 176 -1.12 -19.35 2.64
C GLN A 176 -0.62 -19.25 4.09
N LYS A 177 -0.92 -20.23 4.95
CA LYS A 177 -0.68 -20.18 6.40
C LYS A 177 0.75 -19.79 6.80
N GLU A 178 1.75 -20.29 6.09
CA GLU A 178 3.17 -20.08 6.41
C GLU A 178 3.71 -18.71 6.00
N ASN A 179 3.00 -18.00 5.14
CA ASN A 179 3.45 -16.75 4.54
C ASN A 179 2.79 -15.50 5.11
N ILE A 180 1.88 -15.65 6.08
CA ILE A 180 1.15 -14.53 6.69
C ILE A 180 1.82 -14.13 7.99
N ARG A 181 2.16 -12.84 8.11
CA ARG A 181 2.63 -12.22 9.35
C ARG A 181 1.69 -11.08 9.76
N ILE A 182 1.33 -11.04 11.02
CA ILE A 182 0.41 -10.03 11.57
C ILE A 182 1.11 -9.23 12.66
N PHE A 183 1.00 -7.91 12.58
CA PHE A 183 1.56 -6.98 13.53
C PHE A 183 0.47 -6.09 14.14
N LEU A 184 0.50 -5.94 15.45
CA LEU A 184 -0.34 -5.00 16.19
C LEU A 184 0.44 -3.71 16.44
N ILE A 185 -0.10 -2.58 15.97
CA ILE A 185 0.56 -1.29 15.98
C ILE A 185 -0.09 -0.37 16.99
N ASN A 186 0.73 0.32 17.77
CA ASN A 186 0.25 1.36 18.68
C ASN A 186 -0.20 2.60 17.89
N GLU A 187 -1.47 3.00 18.02
CA GLU A 187 -2.04 4.16 17.33
C GLU A 187 -1.81 5.48 18.06
N SER A 188 -1.25 5.48 19.25
CA SER A 188 -1.08 6.69 20.06
C SER A 188 -0.49 7.84 19.25
N LYS A 189 -1.04 9.03 19.38
CA LYS A 189 -0.62 10.27 18.73
C LYS A 189 -0.67 10.24 17.16
N SER A 190 -1.16 9.19 16.50
CA SER A 190 -1.26 9.17 15.03
C SER A 190 -2.12 10.32 14.49
N SER A 191 -3.22 10.62 15.15
CA SER A 191 -4.11 11.74 14.82
C SER A 191 -3.46 13.12 15.00
N LYS A 192 -2.45 13.25 15.88
CA LYS A 192 -1.72 14.51 16.10
C LYS A 192 -0.84 14.91 14.93
N ILE A 193 -0.37 13.95 14.13
CA ILE A 193 0.51 14.19 12.99
C ILE A 193 -0.23 14.91 11.85
N LYS A 194 -1.55 14.73 11.72
CA LYS A 194 -2.44 15.43 10.77
C LYS A 194 -1.97 15.38 9.31
N LEU A 195 -1.44 14.23 8.85
CA LEU A 195 -0.97 14.05 7.46
C LEU A 195 -2.07 14.36 6.43
N HIS A 196 -3.34 14.05 6.73
CA HIS A 196 -4.47 14.34 5.84
C HIS A 196 -4.67 15.83 5.52
N GLN A 197 -4.17 16.73 6.37
CA GLN A 197 -4.20 18.18 6.11
C GLN A 197 -3.17 18.59 5.07
N VAL A 198 -2.04 17.88 5.01
CA VAL A 198 -0.97 18.11 4.02
C VAL A 198 -1.28 17.40 2.71
N PHE A 199 -1.73 16.14 2.80
CA PHE A 199 -2.05 15.30 1.66
C PHE A 199 -3.56 15.24 1.44
N LYS A 200 -4.11 16.22 0.71
CA LYS A 200 -5.55 16.28 0.36
C LYS A 200 -6.04 15.02 -0.40
N THR A 201 -5.13 14.25 -0.95
CA THR A 201 -5.41 12.99 -1.64
C THR A 201 -5.71 11.83 -0.69
N LEU A 202 -5.33 11.91 0.59
CA LEU A 202 -5.60 10.90 1.59
C LEU A 202 -6.75 11.30 2.48
N SER A 203 -7.67 10.38 2.76
CA SER A 203 -8.64 10.55 3.83
C SER A 203 -7.93 10.54 5.20
N LYS A 204 -8.62 10.97 6.26
CA LYS A 204 -8.08 10.91 7.62
C LYS A 204 -7.67 9.49 8.02
N HIS A 205 -8.48 8.49 7.66
CA HIS A 205 -8.23 7.08 7.98
C HIS A 205 -7.11 6.48 7.14
N GLU A 206 -7.02 6.84 5.85
CA GLU A 206 -5.88 6.43 5.01
C GLU A 206 -4.57 7.03 5.53
N ALA A 207 -4.58 8.29 5.97
CA ALA A 207 -3.42 8.94 6.57
C ALA A 207 -3.00 8.26 7.88
N SER A 208 -3.96 7.86 8.74
CA SER A 208 -3.66 7.05 9.93
C SER A 208 -3.05 5.71 9.55
N ALA A 209 -3.64 4.97 8.60
CA ALA A 209 -3.11 3.70 8.12
C ALA A 209 -1.68 3.84 7.55
N LEU A 210 -1.36 4.96 6.90
CA LEU A 210 0.00 5.22 6.41
C LEU A 210 1.01 5.42 7.56
N ILE A 211 0.60 6.12 8.62
CA ILE A 211 1.43 6.27 9.83
C ILE A 211 1.66 4.89 10.49
N LEU A 212 0.61 4.06 10.58
CA LEU A 212 0.74 2.70 11.12
C LEU A 212 1.69 1.84 10.26
N ALA A 213 1.63 1.99 8.94
CA ALA A 213 2.56 1.31 8.04
C ALA A 213 4.02 1.62 8.38
N LEU A 214 4.32 2.85 8.76
CA LEU A 214 5.67 3.32 9.09
C LEU A 214 6.13 2.96 10.52
N ARG A 215 5.28 2.44 11.37
CA ARG A 215 5.62 2.06 12.74
C ARG A 215 6.05 0.60 12.83
N LYS A 216 6.93 0.33 13.78
CA LYS A 216 7.15 -1.02 14.27
C LYS A 216 5.86 -1.51 14.93
N GLY A 217 5.78 -2.79 15.17
CA GLY A 217 4.63 -3.37 15.84
C GLY A 217 5.03 -4.67 16.50
N ILE A 218 4.13 -5.19 17.33
CA ILE A 218 4.30 -6.45 18.01
C ILE A 218 3.71 -7.54 17.11
N GLU A 219 4.56 -8.48 16.68
CA GLU A 219 4.13 -9.61 15.88
C GLU A 219 3.30 -10.58 16.74
N VAL A 220 2.18 -11.00 16.20
CA VAL A 220 1.26 -11.96 16.82
C VAL A 220 0.94 -13.08 15.85
N ASN A 221 0.80 -14.28 16.38
CA ASN A 221 0.32 -15.45 15.65
C ASN A 221 -1.12 -15.79 16.06
N GLN A 222 -1.70 -16.80 15.40
CA GLN A 222 -3.07 -17.23 15.65
C GLN A 222 -3.35 -17.64 17.10
N GLU A 223 -2.35 -18.17 17.81
CA GLU A 223 -2.49 -18.62 19.21
C GLU A 223 -2.34 -17.47 20.20
N THR A 224 -1.56 -16.46 19.85
CA THR A 224 -1.14 -15.39 20.77
C THR A 224 -1.93 -14.11 20.62
N TYR A 225 -2.58 -13.83 19.45
CA TYR A 225 -3.26 -12.56 19.27
C TYR A 225 -4.39 -12.31 20.28
N GLU A 226 -5.11 -13.35 20.71
CA GLU A 226 -6.13 -13.22 21.77
C GLU A 226 -5.50 -13.10 23.17
N LYS A 227 -4.41 -13.82 23.41
CA LYS A 227 -3.68 -13.80 24.69
C LYS A 227 -2.99 -12.45 24.91
N PHE A 228 -2.53 -11.81 23.83
CA PHE A 228 -1.83 -10.51 23.89
C PHE A 228 -2.57 -9.46 24.71
N PHE A 229 -3.88 -9.50 24.75
CA PHE A 229 -4.71 -8.55 25.49
C PHE A 229 -4.99 -8.98 26.94
N LYS A 230 -4.76 -10.25 27.25
CA LYS A 230 -4.85 -10.81 28.60
C LYS A 230 -3.51 -10.76 29.32
N LEU A 231 -2.41 -10.48 28.61
CA LEU A 231 -1.07 -10.45 29.18
C LEU A 231 -0.96 -9.35 30.23
N LYS A 232 -0.53 -9.76 31.44
CA LYS A 232 -0.19 -8.84 32.52
C LYS A 232 1.04 -8.02 32.11
N LYS A 233 1.15 -6.77 32.60
CA LYS A 233 2.29 -5.85 32.39
C LYS A 233 3.68 -6.37 32.80
N SER A 234 3.78 -7.61 33.25
CA SER A 234 4.99 -8.22 33.83
C SER A 234 5.92 -8.92 32.83
N ASP A 235 5.55 -8.99 31.55
CA ASP A 235 6.37 -9.62 30.53
C ASP A 235 7.43 -8.63 30.01
N ARG A 236 8.70 -8.85 30.40
CA ARG A 236 9.84 -7.97 30.06
C ARG A 236 10.06 -7.80 28.56
N GLU A 237 9.83 -8.84 27.76
CA GLU A 237 10.00 -8.76 26.31
C GLU A 237 8.94 -7.84 25.67
N ILE A 238 7.72 -7.92 26.16
CA ILE A 238 6.64 -7.05 25.71
C ILE A 238 6.87 -5.61 26.16
N GLN A 239 7.38 -5.40 27.39
CA GLN A 239 7.74 -4.08 27.86
C GLN A 239 8.81 -3.40 27.01
N ALA A 240 9.90 -4.11 26.68
CA ALA A 240 10.96 -3.60 25.81
C ALA A 240 10.41 -3.18 24.42
N LYS A 241 9.57 -4.03 23.80
CA LYS A 241 8.91 -3.70 22.52
C LYS A 241 7.98 -2.50 22.64
N MET A 242 7.29 -2.33 23.77
CA MET A 242 6.42 -1.16 24.01
C MET A 242 7.24 0.13 24.19
N GLU A 243 8.41 0.07 24.81
CA GLU A 243 9.33 1.22 24.95
C GLU A 243 9.89 1.66 23.59
N GLU A 244 10.30 0.71 22.73
CA GLU A 244 10.70 1.00 21.35
C GLU A 244 9.57 1.68 20.57
N GLU A 245 8.33 1.20 20.68
CA GLU A 245 7.16 1.84 20.05
C GLU A 245 6.96 3.27 20.55
N LEU A 246 7.14 3.54 21.85
CA LEU A 246 6.99 4.89 22.42
C LEU A 246 8.09 5.85 21.92
N ALA A 247 9.32 5.39 21.79
CA ALA A 247 10.42 6.16 21.23
C ALA A 247 10.13 6.56 19.76
N GLU A 248 9.67 5.61 18.96
CA GLU A 248 9.29 5.84 17.56
C GLU A 248 8.12 6.83 17.44
N ILE A 249 7.09 6.69 18.28
CA ILE A 249 5.94 7.61 18.33
C ILE A 249 6.39 9.02 18.72
N SER A 250 7.30 9.14 19.68
CA SER A 250 7.86 10.42 20.12
C SER A 250 8.62 11.09 18.98
N PHE A 251 9.52 10.35 18.32
CA PHE A 251 10.25 10.84 17.15
C PHE A 251 9.30 11.34 16.06
N MET A 252 8.33 10.53 15.63
CA MET A 252 7.39 10.90 14.58
C MET A 252 6.56 12.14 14.93
N THR A 253 6.30 12.36 16.20
CA THR A 253 5.52 13.52 16.68
C THR A 253 6.37 14.80 16.72
N GLN A 254 7.62 14.68 17.12
CA GLN A 254 8.57 15.79 17.21
C GLN A 254 9.12 16.22 15.84
N HIS A 255 9.34 15.24 14.93
CA HIS A 255 9.94 15.47 13.61
C HIS A 255 8.90 15.33 12.49
N ARG A 256 7.78 16.04 12.66
CA ARG A 256 6.66 15.99 11.70
C ARG A 256 7.08 16.32 10.26
N ASP A 257 8.01 17.26 10.06
CA ASP A 257 8.44 17.67 8.72
C ASP A 257 9.21 16.55 8.00
N ILE A 258 10.05 15.82 8.72
CA ILE A 258 10.72 14.62 8.18
C ILE A 258 9.68 13.58 7.77
N LEU A 259 8.69 13.34 8.61
CA LEU A 259 7.62 12.38 8.32
C LEU A 259 6.79 12.80 7.09
N ILE A 260 6.46 14.09 6.96
CA ILE A 260 5.76 14.63 5.79
C ILE A 260 6.60 14.40 4.53
N LYS A 261 7.90 14.70 4.56
CA LYS A 261 8.80 14.48 3.42
C LYS A 261 8.85 13.00 3.04
N LEU A 262 9.08 12.09 4.00
CA LEU A 262 9.11 10.65 3.75
C LEU A 262 7.79 10.14 3.19
N THR A 263 6.67 10.63 3.70
CA THR A 263 5.32 10.29 3.22
C THR A 263 5.12 10.72 1.76
N MET A 264 5.56 11.94 1.42
CA MET A 264 5.49 12.43 0.04
C MET A 264 6.32 11.57 -0.91
N GLU A 265 7.54 11.25 -0.52
CA GLU A 265 8.44 10.40 -1.31
C GLU A 265 7.88 8.97 -1.49
N LEU A 266 7.23 8.40 -0.45
CA LEU A 266 6.55 7.10 -0.51
C LEU A 266 5.39 7.12 -1.50
N ILE A 267 4.45 8.08 -1.37
CA ILE A 267 3.26 8.17 -2.22
C ILE A 267 3.66 8.39 -3.70
N ASN A 268 4.70 9.18 -3.93
CA ASN A 268 5.24 9.45 -5.26
C ASN A 268 6.10 8.29 -5.80
N GLY A 269 6.36 7.25 -5.00
CA GLY A 269 7.13 6.08 -5.40
C GLY A 269 8.63 6.34 -5.56
N THR A 270 9.16 7.44 -5.01
CA THR A 270 10.59 7.78 -5.09
C THR A 270 11.44 7.03 -4.05
N ILE A 271 10.81 6.57 -2.98
CA ILE A 271 11.44 5.67 -1.99
C ILE A 271 10.53 4.51 -1.66
N SER A 272 11.12 3.41 -1.17
CA SER A 272 10.39 2.29 -0.59
C SER A 272 10.13 2.52 0.90
N ILE A 273 9.14 1.80 1.45
CA ILE A 273 8.85 1.81 2.89
C ILE A 273 10.06 1.36 3.72
N TYR A 274 10.89 0.45 3.19
CA TYR A 274 12.12 0.00 3.86
C TYR A 274 13.15 1.11 4.02
N LYS A 275 13.26 2.00 3.02
CA LYS A 275 14.13 3.19 3.12
C LYS A 275 13.58 4.17 4.15
N ALA A 276 12.26 4.37 4.17
CA ALA A 276 11.61 5.21 5.18
C ALA A 276 11.84 4.67 6.60
N TYR A 277 11.72 3.35 6.82
CA TYR A 277 12.07 2.72 8.11
C TYR A 277 13.52 2.98 8.53
N LYS A 278 14.48 2.85 7.61
CA LYS A 278 15.89 3.11 7.92
C LYS A 278 16.11 4.54 8.40
N VAL A 279 15.42 5.51 7.79
CA VAL A 279 15.53 6.93 8.22
C VAL A 279 14.93 7.11 9.61
N ILE A 280 13.74 6.57 9.88
CA ILE A 280 13.08 6.69 11.18
C ILE A 280 13.93 6.02 12.26
N ASN A 281 14.39 4.77 12.04
CA ASN A 281 15.15 4.01 13.04
C ASN A 281 16.52 4.64 13.36
N ARG A 282 17.24 5.15 12.37
CA ARG A 282 18.53 5.84 12.62
C ARG A 282 18.38 7.04 13.53
N ASN A 283 17.28 7.77 13.39
CA ASN A 283 17.05 8.96 14.20
C ASN A 283 16.46 8.63 15.58
N THR A 284 15.78 7.49 15.74
CA THR A 284 15.31 7.02 17.07
C THR A 284 16.45 6.48 17.92
N THR A 285 17.40 5.75 17.34
CA THR A 285 18.59 5.25 18.08
C THR A 285 19.55 6.38 18.47
N ASN A 286 19.71 7.40 17.65
CA ASN A 286 20.55 8.56 18.00
C ASN A 286 19.93 9.46 19.08
N SER A 287 18.60 9.47 19.26
CA SER A 287 17.96 10.24 20.34
C SER A 287 18.18 9.64 21.73
N HIS A 288 18.51 8.36 21.85
CA HIS A 288 18.89 7.75 23.13
C HIS A 288 20.31 8.16 23.61
N ILE A 289 21.19 8.56 22.69
CA ILE A 289 22.56 8.98 23.03
C ILE A 289 22.61 10.41 23.61
N PHE A 290 21.59 11.23 23.36
CA PHE A 290 21.52 12.64 23.84
C PHE A 290 20.78 12.80 25.17
N ILE A 291 20.21 11.73 25.76
CA ILE A 291 19.49 11.81 27.05
C ILE A 291 20.40 11.40 28.23
N GLU A 292 21.58 10.83 27.96
CA GLU A 292 22.57 10.41 28.97
C GLU A 292 23.82 11.35 29.02
N SER A 293 23.78 12.49 28.40
CA SER A 293 24.78 13.57 28.53
C SER A 293 24.11 14.84 29.07
#